data_10fdd00ecd022b7f3c94d7b709f51fbd
#
_entry.id   10fdd00ecd022b7f3c94d7b709f51fbd
#
_cell.length_a   1.000
_cell.length_b   1.000
_cell.length_c   1.000
_cell.angle_alpha   90.00
_cell.angle_beta   90.00
_cell.angle_gamma   90.00
#
_symmetry.space_group_name_H-M   'P 1'
#
loop_
_entity.id
_entity.type
_entity.pdbx_description
1 polymer ?
#
loop_
_entity_poly.entity_id
_entity_poly.type
_entity_poly.pdbx_seq_one_letter_code
_entity_poly.pdbx_strand_id
1 'polypeptide(L)'
;YEGIEVAGATPEVLKALAEANVIFLAPSNPIVSLLPILNIPGVAQALRAAKAPKIAISPFIGGKSVKGPAVEMMKSQSLSPDADGLIDVYDGLLDALIIDTTDKETVPSAMYRGLLISDTDILMTGKGGREQLAKFAASLGQEMGKANV
;
A
#
# COMPACT_ATOMS: atom_id res chain seq x y z
N TYR A 1 2.61 8.27 18.03
CA TYR A 1 2.74 9.71 17.76
C TYR A 1 1.85 10.48 18.71
N GLU A 2 2.47 11.35 19.49
CA GLU A 2 1.76 12.21 20.45
C GLU A 2 0.83 13.20 19.71
N GLY A 3 -0.40 13.36 20.19
CA GLY A 3 -1.38 14.28 19.62
C GLY A 3 -2.15 13.77 18.40
N ILE A 4 -1.93 12.53 17.96
CA ILE A 4 -2.63 11.99 16.79
C ILE A 4 -4.14 11.84 17.05
N GLU A 5 -4.54 11.61 18.28
CA GLU A 5 -5.93 11.45 18.72
C GLU A 5 -6.75 12.74 18.64
N VAL A 6 -6.07 13.89 18.65
CA VAL A 6 -6.70 15.22 18.52
C VAL A 6 -6.46 15.86 17.16
N ALA A 7 -5.68 15.20 16.28
CA ALA A 7 -5.53 15.61 14.89
C ALA A 7 -6.81 15.30 14.09
N GLY A 8 -6.88 15.80 12.89
CA GLY A 8 -7.98 15.49 11.96
C GLY A 8 -7.51 15.62 10.51
N ALA A 9 -8.12 14.85 9.62
CA ALA A 9 -7.90 15.02 8.19
C ALA A 9 -8.37 16.40 7.75
N THR A 10 -7.53 17.12 7.01
CA THR A 10 -7.93 18.43 6.47
C THR A 10 -8.98 18.27 5.37
N PRO A 11 -9.81 19.30 5.11
CA PRO A 11 -10.80 19.25 4.04
C PRO A 11 -10.17 18.92 2.67
N GLU A 12 -8.97 19.40 2.40
CA GLU A 12 -8.24 19.13 1.16
C GLU A 12 -7.87 17.66 1.01
N VAL A 13 -7.44 17.00 2.09
CA VAL A 13 -7.15 15.56 2.12
C VAL A 13 -8.44 14.76 1.86
N LEU A 14 -9.51 15.09 2.57
CA LEU A 14 -10.80 14.40 2.39
C LEU A 14 -11.32 14.55 0.96
N LYS A 15 -11.23 15.76 0.40
CA LYS A 15 -11.62 16.04 -0.99
C LYS A 15 -10.76 15.26 -1.97
N ALA A 16 -9.43 15.27 -1.81
CA ALA A 16 -8.52 14.53 -2.69
C ALA A 16 -8.80 13.03 -2.70
N LEU A 17 -9.09 12.43 -1.54
CA LEU A 17 -9.46 11.02 -1.44
C LEU A 17 -10.81 10.72 -2.12
N ALA A 18 -11.79 11.61 -1.98
CA ALA A 18 -13.12 11.44 -2.57
C ALA A 18 -13.12 11.59 -4.11
N GLU A 19 -12.25 12.43 -4.66
CA GLU A 19 -12.19 12.75 -6.10
C GLU A 19 -11.10 11.97 -6.84
N ALA A 20 -10.30 11.16 -6.16
CA ALA A 20 -9.23 10.38 -6.75
C ALA A 20 -9.76 9.38 -7.80
N ASN A 21 -8.99 9.14 -8.86
CA ASN A 21 -9.21 8.07 -9.82
C ASN A 21 -8.49 6.77 -9.40
N VAL A 22 -7.41 6.90 -8.63
CA VAL A 22 -6.65 5.82 -7.99
C VAL A 22 -5.95 6.37 -6.77
N ILE A 23 -5.80 5.54 -5.73
CA ILE A 23 -5.10 5.88 -4.49
C ILE A 23 -3.95 4.90 -4.31
N PHE A 24 -2.73 5.42 -4.17
CA PHE A 24 -1.54 4.61 -3.94
C PHE A 24 -1.02 4.77 -2.52
N LEU A 25 -0.76 3.64 -1.86
CA LEU A 25 0.06 3.58 -0.65
C LEU A 25 1.49 3.27 -1.10
N ALA A 26 2.35 4.27 -1.04
CA ALA A 26 3.74 4.18 -1.50
C ALA A 26 4.54 3.11 -0.71
N PRO A 27 5.64 2.55 -1.27
CA PRO A 27 6.47 1.53 -0.61
C PRO A 27 7.29 2.14 0.53
N SER A 28 6.61 2.56 1.57
CA SER A 28 7.17 3.15 2.77
C SER A 28 7.04 2.21 3.96
N ASN A 29 7.72 2.51 5.06
CA ASN A 29 7.60 1.70 6.27
C ASN A 29 6.15 1.68 6.75
N PRO A 30 5.52 0.48 6.84
CA PRO A 30 4.11 0.39 7.21
C PRO A 30 3.84 0.95 8.60
N ILE A 31 4.73 0.71 9.56
CA ILE A 31 4.52 1.02 10.98
C ILE A 31 4.72 2.51 11.29
N VAL A 32 5.84 3.09 10.85
CA VAL A 32 6.20 4.47 11.25
C VAL A 32 5.91 5.52 10.19
N SER A 33 5.55 5.12 8.98
CA SER A 33 5.23 6.08 7.91
C SER A 33 3.75 6.05 7.54
N LEU A 34 3.18 4.88 7.24
CA LEU A 34 1.82 4.77 6.74
C LEU A 34 0.77 4.69 7.86
N LEU A 35 0.98 3.83 8.87
CA LEU A 35 0.03 3.73 9.99
C LEU A 35 -0.24 5.07 10.69
N PRO A 36 0.75 5.96 10.94
CA PRO A 36 0.45 7.25 11.53
C PRO A 36 -0.49 8.11 10.69
N ILE A 37 -0.39 8.05 9.36
CA ILE A 37 -1.29 8.76 8.45
C ILE A 37 -2.69 8.14 8.51
N LEU A 38 -2.76 6.81 8.46
CA LEU A 38 -4.04 6.07 8.51
C LEU A 38 -4.76 6.24 9.85
N ASN A 39 -4.01 6.44 10.94
CA ASN A 39 -4.55 6.65 12.28
C ASN A 39 -5.02 8.09 12.54
N ILE A 40 -4.76 9.03 11.63
CA ILE A 40 -5.37 10.36 11.74
C ILE A 40 -6.89 10.21 11.62
N PRO A 41 -7.67 10.70 12.60
CA PRO A 41 -9.13 10.64 12.57
C PRO A 41 -9.71 11.14 11.23
N GLY A 42 -10.53 10.32 10.60
CA GLY A 42 -11.17 10.58 9.32
C GLY A 42 -10.43 10.02 8.09
N VAL A 43 -9.11 9.77 8.14
CA VAL A 43 -8.35 9.31 6.95
C VAL A 43 -8.73 7.90 6.54
N ALA A 44 -8.63 6.92 7.44
CA ALA A 44 -8.99 5.52 7.12
C ALA A 44 -10.46 5.39 6.71
N GLN A 45 -11.36 6.15 7.33
CA GLN A 45 -12.77 6.18 6.97
C GLN A 45 -12.97 6.74 5.55
N ALA A 46 -12.30 7.83 5.21
CA ALA A 46 -12.35 8.42 3.87
C ALA A 46 -11.78 7.48 2.81
N LEU A 47 -10.68 6.76 3.12
CA LEU A 47 -10.12 5.73 2.24
C LEU A 47 -11.13 4.59 1.98
N ARG A 48 -11.79 4.07 3.02
CA ARG A 48 -12.82 3.03 2.85
C ARG A 48 -14.00 3.51 2.02
N ALA A 49 -14.39 4.77 2.16
CA ALA A 49 -15.50 5.38 1.41
C ALA A 49 -15.13 5.76 -0.04
N ALA A 50 -13.84 5.86 -0.35
CA ALA A 50 -13.38 6.22 -1.69
C ALA A 50 -13.75 5.13 -2.71
N LYS A 51 -14.30 5.54 -3.85
CA LYS A 51 -14.62 4.64 -4.98
C LYS A 51 -13.39 4.24 -5.79
N ALA A 52 -12.35 5.06 -5.73
CA ALA A 52 -11.09 4.79 -6.40
C ALA A 52 -10.44 3.50 -5.90
N PRO A 53 -9.82 2.68 -6.77
CA PRO A 53 -9.03 1.54 -6.33
C PRO A 53 -7.86 1.99 -5.44
N LYS A 54 -7.64 1.26 -4.35
CA LYS A 54 -6.59 1.49 -3.37
C LYS A 54 -5.53 0.42 -3.54
N ILE A 55 -4.35 0.83 -3.98
CA ILE A 55 -3.25 -0.06 -4.35
C ILE A 55 -2.05 0.23 -3.46
N ALA A 56 -1.59 -0.75 -2.69
CA ALA A 56 -0.33 -0.64 -1.98
C ALA A 56 0.82 -1.20 -2.80
N ILE A 57 2.02 -0.67 -2.58
CA ILE A 57 3.27 -1.20 -3.11
C ILE A 57 4.08 -1.72 -1.93
N SER A 58 4.53 -2.96 -1.98
CA SER A 58 5.34 -3.58 -0.93
C SER A 58 6.67 -2.84 -0.76
N PRO A 59 7.11 -2.58 0.49
CA PRO A 59 8.47 -2.13 0.77
C PRO A 59 9.45 -3.30 0.93
N PHE A 60 9.01 -4.55 0.74
CA PHE A 60 9.80 -5.76 0.98
C PHE A 60 10.16 -6.44 -0.33
N ILE A 61 11.37 -7.03 -0.39
CA ILE A 61 11.91 -7.86 -1.46
C ILE A 61 12.55 -9.08 -0.83
N GLY A 62 12.02 -10.27 -1.06
CA GLY A 62 12.51 -11.50 -0.45
C GLY A 62 12.47 -11.46 1.08
N GLY A 63 11.44 -10.87 1.67
CA GLY A 63 11.29 -10.72 3.12
C GLY A 63 12.28 -9.75 3.77
N LYS A 64 12.93 -8.89 2.98
CA LYS A 64 13.89 -7.86 3.45
C LYS A 64 13.42 -6.47 3.05
N SER A 65 13.68 -5.49 3.89
CA SER A 65 13.48 -4.08 3.50
C SER A 65 14.65 -3.57 2.67
N VAL A 66 14.36 -2.77 1.64
CA VAL A 66 15.41 -2.13 0.81
C VAL A 66 16.20 -1.11 1.64
N LYS A 67 15.52 -0.42 2.56
CA LYS A 67 16.10 0.55 3.50
C LYS A 67 15.34 0.58 4.82
N GLY A 68 16.09 0.87 5.89
CA GLY A 68 15.52 1.12 7.22
C GLY A 68 15.02 -0.13 7.92
N PRO A 69 14.46 0.03 9.12
CA PRO A 69 14.16 -1.05 10.05
C PRO A 69 12.72 -1.59 9.89
N ALA A 70 12.15 -1.58 8.67
CA ALA A 70 10.75 -1.98 8.47
C ALA A 70 10.50 -3.45 8.86
N VAL A 71 11.44 -4.35 8.58
CA VAL A 71 11.36 -5.78 8.94
C VAL A 71 11.31 -5.95 10.47
N GLU A 72 12.23 -5.30 11.18
CA GLU A 72 12.32 -5.37 12.64
C GLU A 72 11.06 -4.78 13.29
N MET A 73 10.55 -3.68 12.74
CA MET A 73 9.33 -3.03 13.22
C MET A 73 8.09 -3.90 12.99
N MET A 74 7.95 -4.53 11.84
CA MET A 74 6.85 -5.49 11.60
C MET A 74 6.91 -6.63 12.61
N LYS A 75 8.09 -7.25 12.78
CA LYS A 75 8.29 -8.35 13.73
C LYS A 75 8.00 -7.93 15.17
N SER A 76 8.33 -6.71 15.58
CA SER A 76 8.03 -6.19 16.92
C SER A 76 6.53 -6.06 17.19
N GLN A 77 5.72 -5.97 16.14
CA GLN A 77 4.25 -5.98 16.20
C GLN A 77 3.65 -7.38 15.93
N SER A 78 4.49 -8.43 15.93
CA SER A 78 4.08 -9.80 15.60
C SER A 78 3.52 -9.96 14.17
N LEU A 79 3.97 -9.12 13.26
CA LEU A 79 3.59 -9.13 11.84
C LEU A 79 4.73 -9.68 10.99
N SER A 80 4.40 -10.44 9.95
CA SER A 80 5.38 -10.90 8.97
C SER A 80 5.80 -9.77 8.01
N PRO A 81 7.08 -9.69 7.59
CA PRO A 81 7.55 -8.70 6.64
C PRO A 81 7.35 -9.17 5.19
N ASP A 82 6.12 -9.42 4.80
CA ASP A 82 5.69 -9.96 3.52
C ASP A 82 4.25 -9.50 3.16
N ALA A 83 3.65 -10.12 2.16
CA ALA A 83 2.30 -9.79 1.72
C ALA A 83 1.26 -9.99 2.82
N ASP A 84 1.36 -11.07 3.60
CA ASP A 84 0.42 -11.36 4.70
C ASP A 84 0.42 -10.26 5.76
N GLY A 85 1.62 -9.89 6.24
CA GLY A 85 1.72 -8.84 7.25
C GLY A 85 1.29 -7.48 6.73
N LEU A 86 1.50 -7.16 5.44
CA LEU A 86 0.99 -5.92 4.84
C LEU A 86 -0.54 -5.92 4.76
N ILE A 87 -1.15 -7.04 4.38
CA ILE A 87 -2.61 -7.19 4.35
C ILE A 87 -3.18 -7.01 5.76
N ASP A 88 -2.54 -7.59 6.78
CA ASP A 88 -2.95 -7.42 8.17
C ASP A 88 -2.82 -5.98 8.68
N VAL A 89 -1.72 -5.29 8.31
CA VAL A 89 -1.52 -3.87 8.67
C VAL A 89 -2.60 -2.97 8.07
N TYR A 90 -2.98 -3.23 6.83
CA TYR A 90 -3.91 -2.33 6.12
C TYR A 90 -5.40 -2.71 6.30
N ASP A 91 -5.70 -3.82 6.95
CA ASP A 91 -7.02 -4.21 7.47
C ASP A 91 -8.21 -3.87 6.54
N GLY A 92 -8.25 -4.47 5.37
CA GLY A 92 -9.34 -4.28 4.41
C GLY A 92 -9.42 -2.90 3.75
N LEU A 93 -8.35 -2.10 3.83
CA LEU A 93 -8.26 -0.82 3.13
C LEU A 93 -7.89 -0.96 1.66
N LEU A 94 -7.29 -2.09 1.27
CA LEU A 94 -6.72 -2.28 -0.06
C LEU A 94 -7.66 -3.05 -0.99
N ASP A 95 -7.57 -2.73 -2.28
CA ASP A 95 -8.15 -3.51 -3.38
C ASP A 95 -7.07 -4.31 -4.11
N ALA A 96 -5.80 -3.84 -4.10
CA ALA A 96 -4.66 -4.55 -4.68
C ALA A 96 -3.36 -4.31 -3.91
N LEU A 97 -2.43 -5.27 -4.05
CA LEU A 97 -1.06 -5.17 -3.54
C LEU A 97 -0.07 -5.52 -4.65
N ILE A 98 0.87 -4.61 -4.91
CA ILE A 98 2.00 -4.83 -5.81
C ILE A 98 3.17 -5.35 -4.97
N ILE A 99 3.68 -6.52 -5.30
CA ILE A 99 4.82 -7.17 -4.65
C ILE A 99 6.02 -7.24 -5.61
N ASP A 100 7.19 -7.54 -5.07
CA ASP A 100 8.35 -7.83 -5.93
C ASP A 100 8.18 -9.19 -6.63
N THR A 101 8.71 -9.31 -7.84
CA THR A 101 8.66 -10.57 -8.60
C THR A 101 9.31 -11.73 -7.86
N THR A 102 10.31 -11.46 -7.00
CA THR A 102 10.96 -12.50 -6.19
C THR A 102 10.04 -13.07 -5.10
N ASP A 103 9.01 -12.32 -4.70
CA ASP A 103 8.05 -12.75 -3.67
C ASP A 103 6.81 -13.43 -4.25
N LYS A 104 6.70 -13.54 -5.57
CA LYS A 104 5.54 -14.12 -6.26
C LYS A 104 5.17 -15.53 -5.78
N GLU A 105 6.17 -16.38 -5.59
CA GLU A 105 5.98 -17.78 -5.17
C GLU A 105 5.51 -17.90 -3.71
N THR A 106 5.58 -16.83 -2.92
CA THR A 106 5.10 -16.82 -1.54
C THR A 106 3.60 -16.56 -1.42
N VAL A 107 2.96 -16.17 -2.54
CA VAL A 107 1.52 -15.85 -2.59
C VAL A 107 0.79 -16.94 -3.38
N PRO A 108 -0.19 -17.64 -2.80
CA PRO A 108 -0.82 -18.81 -3.41
C PRO A 108 -1.54 -18.58 -4.73
N SER A 109 -2.00 -17.36 -5.02
CA SER A 109 -2.74 -17.02 -6.24
C SER A 109 -2.74 -15.53 -6.51
N ALA A 110 -3.11 -15.14 -7.74
CA ALA A 110 -3.29 -13.75 -8.13
C ALA A 110 -4.41 -13.02 -7.34
N MET A 111 -5.35 -13.78 -6.78
CA MET A 111 -6.36 -13.28 -5.83
C MET A 111 -6.10 -13.90 -4.47
N TYR A 112 -5.53 -13.13 -3.57
CA TYR A 112 -5.12 -13.61 -2.26
C TYR A 112 -5.80 -12.79 -1.14
N ARG A 113 -6.51 -13.48 -0.25
CA ARG A 113 -7.26 -12.87 0.86
C ARG A 113 -8.20 -11.74 0.41
N GLY A 114 -8.78 -11.88 -0.78
CA GLY A 114 -9.70 -10.90 -1.36
C GLY A 114 -9.04 -9.73 -2.08
N LEU A 115 -7.70 -9.67 -2.14
CA LEU A 115 -6.96 -8.65 -2.87
C LEU A 115 -6.44 -9.17 -4.21
N LEU A 116 -6.37 -8.28 -5.19
CA LEU A 116 -5.60 -8.53 -6.41
C LEU A 116 -4.11 -8.40 -6.10
N ILE A 117 -3.34 -9.46 -6.31
CA ILE A 117 -1.89 -9.44 -6.20
C ILE A 117 -1.28 -9.30 -7.59
N SER A 118 -0.38 -8.35 -7.74
CA SER A 118 0.36 -8.12 -8.98
C SER A 118 1.85 -8.05 -8.67
N ASP A 119 2.69 -8.62 -9.51
CA ASP A 119 4.13 -8.64 -9.30
C ASP A 119 4.89 -7.83 -10.38
N THR A 120 5.92 -7.14 -9.95
CA THR A 120 6.88 -6.45 -10.83
C THR A 120 8.19 -6.22 -10.07
N ASP A 121 9.24 -5.81 -10.76
CA ASP A 121 10.43 -5.27 -10.07
C ASP A 121 10.06 -3.95 -9.39
N ILE A 122 10.04 -3.97 -8.06
CA ILE A 122 9.70 -2.79 -7.24
C ILE A 122 10.94 -2.00 -6.82
N LEU A 123 12.15 -2.43 -7.21
CA LEU A 123 13.38 -1.78 -6.83
C LEU A 123 13.58 -0.48 -7.63
N MET A 124 13.41 0.65 -6.99
CA MET A 124 13.53 1.99 -7.58
C MET A 124 14.97 2.45 -7.77
N THR A 125 15.84 1.61 -8.37
CA THR A 125 17.21 1.97 -8.69
C THR A 125 17.29 2.77 -9.98
N GLY A 126 18.09 3.83 -9.95
CA GLY A 126 18.24 4.69 -11.11
C GLY A 126 16.96 5.39 -11.56
N LYS A 127 17.01 6.03 -12.74
CA LYS A 127 15.86 6.70 -13.32
C LYS A 127 14.85 5.71 -13.92
N GLY A 128 15.34 4.61 -14.50
CA GLY A 128 14.51 3.62 -15.19
C GLY A 128 13.60 2.83 -14.23
N GLY A 129 14.11 2.35 -13.10
CA GLY A 129 13.33 1.56 -12.15
C GLY A 129 12.13 2.32 -11.56
N ARG A 130 12.32 3.61 -11.20
CA ARG A 130 11.21 4.45 -10.72
C ARG A 130 10.13 4.64 -11.76
N GLU A 131 10.53 4.89 -13.00
CA GLU A 131 9.57 5.13 -14.09
C GLU A 131 8.80 3.86 -14.45
N GLN A 132 9.47 2.70 -14.46
CA GLN A 132 8.83 1.41 -14.71
C GLN A 132 7.78 1.08 -13.64
N LEU A 133 8.14 1.18 -12.37
CA LEU A 133 7.19 0.95 -11.27
C LEU A 133 6.01 1.91 -11.33
N ALA A 134 6.26 3.20 -11.59
CA ALA A 134 5.19 4.19 -11.70
C ALA A 134 4.24 3.89 -12.86
N LYS A 135 4.76 3.51 -14.02
CA LYS A 135 3.95 3.11 -15.19
C LYS A 135 3.13 1.86 -14.90
N PHE A 136 3.74 0.85 -14.30
CA PHE A 136 3.07 -0.39 -13.94
C PHE A 136 1.90 -0.12 -12.97
N ALA A 137 2.17 0.59 -11.88
CA ALA A 137 1.15 0.93 -10.90
C ALA A 137 0.00 1.76 -11.50
N ALA A 138 0.33 2.76 -12.33
CA ALA A 138 -0.69 3.57 -13.01
C ALA A 138 -1.56 2.75 -13.96
N SER A 139 -0.97 1.84 -14.74
CA SER A 139 -1.71 0.95 -15.65
C SER A 139 -2.65 0.04 -14.86
N LEU A 140 -2.17 -0.58 -13.78
CA LEU A 140 -2.99 -1.42 -12.90
C LEU A 140 -4.18 -0.63 -12.33
N GLY A 141 -3.94 0.59 -11.83
CA GLY A 141 -5.00 1.46 -11.31
C GLY A 141 -6.05 1.84 -12.35
N GLN A 142 -5.63 2.10 -13.59
CA GLN A 142 -6.56 2.39 -14.70
C GLN A 142 -7.41 1.17 -15.09
N GLU A 143 -6.83 -0.02 -15.12
CA GLU A 143 -7.54 -1.26 -15.41
C GLU A 143 -8.60 -1.56 -14.34
N MET A 144 -8.23 -1.44 -13.07
CA MET A 144 -9.15 -1.63 -11.94
C MET A 144 -10.28 -0.60 -11.93
N GLY A 145 -9.97 0.66 -12.25
CA GLY A 145 -10.98 1.72 -12.33
C GLY A 145 -12.03 1.47 -13.42
N LYS A 146 -11.64 0.85 -14.55
CA LYS A 146 -12.58 0.47 -15.63
C LYS A 146 -13.45 -0.73 -15.27
N ALA A 147 -12.95 -1.65 -14.46
CA ALA A 147 -13.68 -2.84 -14.04
C ALA A 147 -14.80 -2.53 -13.02
N ASN A 148 -14.71 -1.38 -12.36
CA ASN A 148 -15.67 -0.92 -11.34
C ASN A 148 -16.77 0.00 -11.90
N VAL A 149 -16.81 0.24 -13.22
CA VAL A 149 -17.84 1.00 -13.94
C VAL A 149 -18.75 0.04 -14.70
#